data_d900c9176caa2d5821a04e46325276aa
#
_entry.id   d900c9176caa2d5821a04e46325276aa
#
_cell.length_a   1.000
_cell.length_b   1.000
_cell.length_c   1.000
_cell.angle_alpha   90.00
_cell.angle_beta   90.00
_cell.angle_gamma   90.00
#
_symmetry.space_group_name_H-M   'P 1'
#
loop_
_entity.id
_entity.type
_entity.pdbx_description
1 polymer ?
#
loop_
_entity_poly.entity_id
_entity_poly.type
_entity_poly.pdbx_seq_one_letter_code
_entity_poly.pdbx_strand_id
1 'polypeptide(L)'
;MIQCRFIQSSLGKKVVMATTGIFLMSFLLLHLSVNLFIFSGEEAFNNAVSFMRRNILVKMLEYVLALGFIIHIFFGIRLHLKNKKSKGKMDYTIKKPLSTFSSRTMVHTGVLILCFLVLHLMNFMIPMKYSHTSDYILVISLFKNPIYTFIYVFSFLVLGFHLNHGFQSSFQSLGLSNKKKLFWIRKFSFFYFLFICSGFSIIAIWFFFNGN
;
A
#
# COMPACT_ATOMS: atom_id res chain seq x y z
N MET A 1 13.50 11.33 -27.77
CA MET A 1 12.12 11.46 -28.30
C MET A 1 11.28 10.19 -28.18
N ILE A 2 11.80 8.97 -28.37
CA ILE A 2 11.05 7.70 -28.32
C ILE A 2 10.51 7.38 -26.92
N GLN A 3 11.26 7.65 -25.85
CA GLN A 3 10.84 7.37 -24.46
C GLN A 3 9.61 8.17 -24.01
N CYS A 4 9.49 9.45 -24.40
CA CYS A 4 8.31 10.26 -24.07
C CYS A 4 7.02 9.71 -24.72
N ARG A 5 7.11 9.16 -25.92
CA ARG A 5 5.97 8.55 -26.62
C ARG A 5 5.46 7.28 -25.95
N PHE A 6 6.36 6.46 -25.37
CA PHE A 6 5.98 5.23 -24.65
C PHE A 6 5.18 5.54 -23.38
N ILE A 7 5.66 6.46 -22.53
CA ILE A 7 4.96 6.85 -21.27
C ILE A 7 3.58 7.47 -21.55
N GLN A 8 3.42 8.13 -22.71
CA GLN A 8 2.13 8.69 -23.14
C GLN A 8 1.15 7.63 -23.64
N SER A 9 1.64 6.48 -24.07
CA SER A 9 0.82 5.37 -24.56
C SER A 9 -0.05 4.76 -23.45
N SER A 10 -1.13 4.09 -23.83
CA SER A 10 -1.97 3.36 -22.87
C SER A 10 -1.24 2.22 -22.17
N LEU A 11 -0.34 1.56 -22.89
CA LEU A 11 0.50 0.48 -22.36
C LEU A 11 1.55 1.03 -21.39
N GLY A 12 2.27 2.09 -21.78
CA GLY A 12 3.29 2.69 -20.93
C GLY A 12 2.75 3.15 -19.57
N LYS A 13 1.56 3.77 -19.55
CA LYS A 13 0.88 4.15 -18.30
C LYS A 13 0.57 2.96 -17.39
N LYS A 14 0.14 1.83 -17.96
CA LYS A 14 -0.12 0.60 -17.20
C LYS A 14 1.17 -0.01 -16.66
N VAL A 15 2.26 0.03 -17.42
CA VAL A 15 3.57 -0.46 -16.99
C VAL A 15 4.09 0.39 -15.84
N VAL A 16 4.06 1.73 -15.95
CA VAL A 16 4.47 2.63 -14.85
C VAL A 16 3.64 2.38 -13.60
N MET A 17 2.32 2.24 -13.74
CA MET A 17 1.43 1.93 -12.61
C MET A 17 1.76 0.58 -11.96
N ALA A 18 2.08 -0.44 -12.76
CA ALA A 18 2.44 -1.76 -12.28
C ALA A 18 3.79 -1.77 -11.55
N THR A 19 4.82 -1.13 -12.12
CA THR A 19 6.16 -1.08 -11.51
C THR A 19 6.17 -0.28 -10.21
N THR A 20 5.50 0.87 -10.16
CA THR A 20 5.35 1.63 -8.91
C THR A 20 4.55 0.85 -7.88
N GLY A 21 3.49 0.13 -8.27
CA GLY A 21 2.73 -0.73 -7.37
C GLY A 21 3.58 -1.85 -6.76
N ILE A 22 4.39 -2.55 -7.56
CA ILE A 22 5.32 -3.60 -7.06
C ILE A 22 6.35 -2.99 -6.12
N PHE A 23 6.90 -1.82 -6.44
CA PHE A 23 7.85 -1.11 -5.59
C PHE A 23 7.23 -0.78 -4.21
N LEU A 24 5.99 -0.26 -4.17
CA LEU A 24 5.28 0.04 -2.92
C LEU A 24 4.95 -1.24 -2.14
N MET A 25 4.62 -2.35 -2.81
CA MET A 25 4.44 -3.65 -2.16
C MET A 25 5.75 -4.13 -1.51
N SER A 26 6.88 -4.03 -2.19
CA SER A 26 8.19 -4.39 -1.61
C SER A 26 8.51 -3.55 -0.37
N PHE A 27 8.18 -2.26 -0.39
CA PHE A 27 8.29 -1.40 0.78
C PHE A 27 7.43 -1.89 1.95
N LEU A 28 6.19 -2.33 1.71
CA LEU A 28 5.31 -2.82 2.79
C LEU A 28 5.89 -4.03 3.54
N LEU A 29 6.62 -4.91 2.85
CA LEU A 29 7.33 -6.03 3.50
C LEU A 29 8.41 -5.51 4.46
N LEU A 30 9.24 -4.59 3.98
CA LEU A 30 10.29 -3.97 4.81
C LEU A 30 9.68 -3.20 5.98
N HIS A 31 8.61 -2.47 5.72
CA HIS A 31 7.90 -1.69 6.74
C HIS A 31 7.33 -2.61 7.83
N LEU A 32 6.66 -3.71 7.45
CA LEU A 32 6.18 -4.70 8.42
C LEU A 32 7.35 -5.33 9.21
N SER A 33 8.44 -5.68 8.53
CA SER A 33 9.61 -6.29 9.19
C SER A 33 10.18 -5.40 10.29
N VAL A 34 10.31 -4.09 10.04
CA VAL A 34 10.77 -3.13 11.07
C VAL A 34 9.74 -3.00 12.20
N ASN A 35 8.45 -2.96 11.88
CA ASN A 35 7.41 -2.85 12.91
C ASN A 35 7.31 -4.09 13.81
N LEU A 36 7.68 -5.28 13.34
CA LEU A 36 7.70 -6.49 14.16
C LEU A 36 8.73 -6.46 15.30
N PHE A 37 9.78 -5.61 15.21
CA PHE A 37 10.71 -5.40 16.34
C PHE A 37 10.01 -4.87 17.60
N ILE A 38 8.81 -4.33 17.48
CA ILE A 38 8.03 -3.85 18.64
C ILE A 38 7.74 -4.97 19.65
N PHE A 39 7.63 -6.24 19.19
CA PHE A 39 7.45 -7.39 20.06
C PHE A 39 8.73 -7.81 20.81
N SER A 40 9.88 -7.31 20.39
CA SER A 40 11.17 -7.54 21.07
C SER A 40 11.45 -6.53 22.18
N GLY A 41 10.50 -5.63 22.45
CA GLY A 41 10.57 -4.63 23.53
C GLY A 41 11.03 -3.25 23.06
N GLU A 42 11.01 -2.30 24.00
CA GLU A 42 11.23 -0.88 23.74
C GLU A 42 12.62 -0.60 23.16
N GLU A 43 13.66 -1.16 23.75
CA GLU A 43 15.04 -0.93 23.32
C GLU A 43 15.26 -1.42 21.88
N ALA A 44 14.82 -2.64 21.56
CA ALA A 44 14.97 -3.21 20.22
C ALA A 44 14.21 -2.40 19.15
N PHE A 45 12.99 -1.96 19.45
CA PHE A 45 12.20 -1.16 18.55
C PHE A 45 12.81 0.23 18.32
N ASN A 46 13.17 0.92 19.40
CA ASN A 46 13.77 2.26 19.33
C ASN A 46 15.12 2.23 18.59
N ASN A 47 15.94 1.19 18.79
CA ASN A 47 17.18 0.99 18.06
C ASN A 47 16.93 0.78 16.56
N ALA A 48 15.95 -0.05 16.18
CA ALA A 48 15.58 -0.27 14.78
C ALA A 48 15.09 1.04 14.11
N VAL A 49 14.21 1.80 14.76
CA VAL A 49 13.71 3.09 14.25
C VAL A 49 14.85 4.12 14.16
N SER A 50 15.72 4.18 15.18
CA SER A 50 16.89 5.08 15.19
C SER A 50 17.87 4.76 14.06
N PHE A 51 18.12 3.47 13.79
CA PHE A 51 18.92 3.03 12.64
C PHE A 51 18.30 3.52 11.32
N MET A 52 16.99 3.30 11.11
CA MET A 52 16.30 3.78 9.92
C MET A 52 16.43 5.29 9.76
N ARG A 53 16.26 6.04 10.84
CA ARG A 53 16.32 7.51 10.85
C ARG A 53 17.72 8.09 10.59
N ARG A 54 18.79 7.39 11.02
CA ARG A 54 20.18 7.87 10.88
C ARG A 54 20.84 7.42 9.59
N ASN A 55 20.39 6.33 9.01
CA ASN A 55 21.01 5.75 7.81
C ASN A 55 20.74 6.62 6.58
N ILE A 56 21.82 7.08 5.93
CA ILE A 56 21.71 7.94 4.74
C ILE A 56 21.02 7.27 3.56
N LEU A 57 21.23 5.96 3.37
CA LEU A 57 20.58 5.21 2.30
C LEU A 57 19.07 5.12 2.52
N VAL A 58 18.63 4.92 3.78
CA VAL A 58 17.20 4.92 4.12
C VAL A 58 16.59 6.28 3.88
N LYS A 59 17.25 7.38 4.27
CA LYS A 59 16.80 8.74 3.96
C LYS A 59 16.64 8.98 2.45
N MET A 60 17.56 8.51 1.64
CA MET A 60 17.43 8.60 0.18
C MET A 60 16.22 7.79 -0.31
N LEU A 61 16.02 6.57 0.23
CA LEU A 61 14.87 5.73 -0.10
C LEU A 61 13.54 6.36 0.32
N GLU A 62 13.47 7.17 1.37
CA GLU A 62 12.26 7.92 1.75
C GLU A 62 11.80 8.88 0.64
N TYR A 63 12.73 9.60 0.01
CA TYR A 63 12.39 10.47 -1.13
C TYR A 63 11.94 9.67 -2.36
N VAL A 64 12.63 8.55 -2.63
CA VAL A 64 12.25 7.65 -3.74
C VAL A 64 10.86 7.05 -3.47
N LEU A 65 10.57 6.69 -2.22
CA LEU A 65 9.28 6.18 -1.78
C LEU A 65 8.17 7.24 -1.96
N ALA A 66 8.41 8.47 -1.51
CA ALA A 66 7.46 9.57 -1.69
C ALA A 66 7.16 9.83 -3.17
N LEU A 67 8.20 9.83 -4.02
CA LEU A 67 8.04 9.94 -5.47
C LEU A 67 7.26 8.76 -6.04
N GLY A 68 7.53 7.54 -5.58
CA GLY A 68 6.80 6.34 -5.96
C GLY A 68 5.29 6.44 -5.65
N PHE A 69 4.92 6.93 -4.45
CA PHE A 69 3.53 7.20 -4.10
C PHE A 69 2.90 8.23 -5.02
N ILE A 70 3.56 9.36 -5.25
CA ILE A 70 3.05 10.45 -6.11
C ILE A 70 2.78 9.92 -7.53
N ILE A 71 3.73 9.21 -8.12
CA ILE A 71 3.60 8.62 -9.45
C ILE A 71 2.47 7.60 -9.48
N HIS A 72 2.39 6.70 -8.49
CA HIS A 72 1.36 5.68 -8.40
C HIS A 72 -0.04 6.29 -8.33
N ILE A 73 -0.25 7.25 -7.45
CA ILE A 73 -1.53 7.96 -7.29
C ILE A 73 -1.90 8.70 -8.57
N PHE A 74 -0.97 9.45 -9.15
CA PHE A 74 -1.20 10.23 -10.36
C PHE A 74 -1.64 9.35 -11.55
N PHE A 75 -0.90 8.25 -11.81
CA PHE A 75 -1.27 7.34 -12.90
C PHE A 75 -2.53 6.53 -12.58
N GLY A 76 -2.79 6.21 -11.31
CA GLY A 76 -4.02 5.57 -10.86
C GLY A 76 -5.25 6.41 -11.19
N ILE A 77 -5.22 7.70 -10.84
CA ILE A 77 -6.30 8.66 -11.14
C ILE A 77 -6.44 8.81 -12.66
N ARG A 78 -5.34 9.01 -13.39
CA ARG A 78 -5.39 9.17 -14.86
C ARG A 78 -5.98 7.96 -15.58
N LEU A 79 -5.58 6.75 -15.19
CA LEU A 79 -6.12 5.52 -15.76
C LEU A 79 -7.62 5.36 -15.47
N HIS A 80 -8.04 5.69 -14.25
CA HIS A 80 -9.45 5.66 -13.88
C HIS A 80 -10.30 6.62 -14.72
N LEU A 81 -9.88 7.88 -14.83
CA LEU A 81 -10.61 8.90 -15.60
C LEU A 81 -10.70 8.52 -17.08
N LYS A 82 -9.61 7.99 -17.64
CA LYS A 82 -9.59 7.50 -19.03
C LYS A 82 -10.56 6.33 -19.23
N ASN A 83 -10.55 5.36 -18.31
CA ASN A 83 -11.43 4.19 -18.39
C ASN A 83 -12.90 4.59 -18.23
N LYS A 84 -13.22 5.56 -17.35
CA LYS A 84 -14.57 6.10 -17.18
C LYS A 84 -15.08 6.77 -18.47
N LYS A 85 -14.24 7.59 -19.11
CA LYS A 85 -14.56 8.28 -20.38
C LYS A 85 -14.81 7.30 -21.52
N SER A 86 -14.05 6.20 -21.58
CA SER A 86 -14.22 5.17 -22.62
C SER A 86 -15.50 4.35 -22.45
N LYS A 87 -15.97 4.14 -21.23
CA LYS A 87 -17.22 3.39 -20.95
C LYS A 87 -18.48 4.17 -21.33
N GLY A 88 -18.48 5.50 -21.29
CA GLY A 88 -19.63 6.33 -21.64
C GLY A 88 -19.98 6.33 -23.13
N LYS A 89 -19.19 5.69 -23.99
CA LYS A 89 -19.44 5.54 -25.42
C LYS A 89 -19.87 4.13 -25.86
N MET A 90 -20.02 3.21 -24.91
CA MET A 90 -20.38 1.82 -25.21
C MET A 90 -21.89 1.62 -25.16
N ASP A 91 -22.42 1.12 -26.27
CA ASP A 91 -23.81 0.77 -26.48
C ASP A 91 -24.33 -0.20 -25.41
N TYR A 92 -25.56 0.01 -24.92
CA TYR A 92 -26.24 -0.73 -23.84
C TYR A 92 -26.57 -2.19 -24.19
N THR A 93 -26.18 -2.68 -25.36
CA THR A 93 -26.49 -4.02 -25.86
C THR A 93 -25.63 -5.15 -25.25
N ILE A 94 -24.53 -4.84 -24.55
CA ILE A 94 -23.65 -5.87 -23.97
C ILE A 94 -24.07 -6.15 -22.51
N LYS A 95 -24.81 -7.23 -22.31
CA LYS A 95 -25.34 -7.71 -21.01
C LYS A 95 -24.32 -8.18 -19.97
N LYS A 96 -23.02 -8.29 -20.28
CA LYS A 96 -22.00 -8.73 -19.32
C LYS A 96 -21.10 -7.58 -18.89
N PRO A 97 -20.89 -7.35 -17.58
CA PRO A 97 -19.95 -6.34 -17.12
C PRO A 97 -18.52 -6.72 -17.53
N LEU A 98 -17.90 -5.91 -18.38
CA LEU A 98 -16.52 -6.09 -18.89
C LEU A 98 -15.45 -5.93 -17.79
N SER A 99 -15.84 -5.55 -16.57
CA SER A 99 -14.93 -5.32 -15.45
C SER A 99 -15.35 -6.14 -14.23
N THR A 100 -14.37 -6.75 -13.56
CA THR A 100 -14.59 -7.46 -12.29
C THR A 100 -14.99 -6.49 -11.18
N PHE A 101 -15.68 -6.97 -10.13
CA PHE A 101 -16.01 -6.20 -8.93
C PHE A 101 -14.77 -5.52 -8.35
N SER A 102 -13.68 -6.27 -8.22
CA SER A 102 -12.38 -5.80 -7.72
C SER A 102 -11.82 -4.62 -8.54
N SER A 103 -11.93 -4.68 -9.88
CA SER A 103 -11.50 -3.56 -10.75
C SER A 103 -12.35 -2.30 -10.58
N ARG A 104 -13.64 -2.45 -10.24
CA ARG A 104 -14.54 -1.30 -10.02
C ARG A 104 -14.30 -0.61 -8.68
N THR A 105 -13.94 -1.38 -7.66
CA THR A 105 -13.70 -0.87 -6.29
C THR A 105 -12.28 -0.33 -6.09
N MET A 106 -11.35 -0.57 -7.04
CA MET A 106 -9.93 -0.24 -6.92
C MET A 106 -9.66 1.24 -6.61
N VAL A 107 -10.42 2.15 -7.20
CA VAL A 107 -10.26 3.59 -6.94
C VAL A 107 -10.81 3.97 -5.57
N HIS A 108 -11.94 3.40 -5.15
CA HIS A 108 -12.51 3.66 -3.84
C HIS A 108 -11.56 3.18 -2.72
N THR A 109 -11.01 1.97 -2.85
CA THR A 109 -9.99 1.48 -1.92
C THR A 109 -8.73 2.34 -1.95
N GLY A 110 -8.29 2.79 -3.13
CA GLY A 110 -7.15 3.69 -3.27
C GLY A 110 -7.34 5.04 -2.58
N VAL A 111 -8.54 5.64 -2.66
CA VAL A 111 -8.87 6.88 -1.95
C VAL A 111 -8.87 6.68 -0.43
N LEU A 112 -9.48 5.59 0.05
CA LEU A 112 -9.48 5.27 1.49
C LEU A 112 -8.06 5.06 2.02
N ILE A 113 -7.20 4.37 1.26
CA ILE A 113 -5.79 4.19 1.62
C ILE A 113 -5.03 5.52 1.61
N LEU A 114 -5.33 6.42 0.68
CA LEU A 114 -4.71 7.75 0.67
C LEU A 114 -5.11 8.56 1.92
N CYS A 115 -6.37 8.54 2.32
CA CYS A 115 -6.82 9.16 3.57
C CYS A 115 -6.11 8.52 4.78
N PHE A 116 -6.02 7.20 4.80
CA PHE A 116 -5.29 6.48 5.85
C PHE A 116 -3.79 6.82 5.84
N LEU A 117 -3.14 6.94 4.68
CA LEU A 117 -1.74 7.32 4.58
C LEU A 117 -1.50 8.70 5.21
N VAL A 118 -2.36 9.68 4.94
CA VAL A 118 -2.27 11.01 5.57
C VAL A 118 -2.39 10.89 7.09
N LEU A 119 -3.39 10.16 7.58
CA LEU A 119 -3.58 9.92 9.02
C LEU A 119 -2.35 9.22 9.64
N HIS A 120 -1.81 8.21 8.96
CA HIS A 120 -0.63 7.46 9.39
C HIS A 120 0.62 8.36 9.50
N LEU A 121 0.84 9.23 8.52
CA LEU A 121 1.96 10.19 8.56
C LEU A 121 1.78 11.21 9.70
N MET A 122 0.56 11.67 9.96
CA MET A 122 0.25 12.58 11.08
C MET A 122 0.44 11.92 12.43
N ASN A 123 0.08 10.64 12.56
CA ASN A 123 0.18 9.92 13.84
C ASN A 123 1.59 9.45 14.18
N PHE A 124 2.42 9.17 13.17
CA PHE A 124 3.75 8.59 13.40
C PHE A 124 4.89 9.44 12.85
N MET A 125 4.90 9.77 11.57
CA MET A 125 6.05 10.46 10.95
C MET A 125 6.32 11.82 11.60
N ILE A 126 5.26 12.60 11.84
CA ILE A 126 5.40 13.94 12.44
C ILE A 126 5.83 13.83 13.90
N PRO A 127 5.13 13.08 14.79
CA PRO A 127 5.55 12.97 16.19
C PRO A 127 6.93 12.32 16.36
N MET A 128 7.24 11.25 15.64
CA MET A 128 8.55 10.59 15.69
C MET A 128 9.71 11.54 15.30
N LYS A 129 9.44 12.57 14.50
CA LYS A 129 10.46 13.54 14.08
C LYS A 129 10.64 14.70 15.07
N TYR A 130 9.57 15.12 15.75
CA TYR A 130 9.56 16.35 16.54
C TYR A 130 9.31 16.13 18.03
N SER A 131 8.84 14.96 18.46
CA SER A 131 8.62 14.62 19.86
C SER A 131 9.90 14.05 20.49
N HIS A 132 10.06 14.28 21.79
CA HIS A 132 11.10 13.65 22.62
C HIS A 132 10.63 12.34 23.27
N THR A 133 9.40 11.91 22.98
CA THR A 133 8.83 10.67 23.49
C THR A 133 9.45 9.47 22.76
N SER A 134 9.64 8.36 23.47
CA SER A 134 10.06 7.08 22.87
C SER A 134 9.13 6.67 21.73
N ASP A 135 9.72 6.26 20.60
CA ASP A 135 8.97 5.81 19.43
C ASP A 135 8.08 4.60 19.76
N TYR A 136 8.54 3.72 20.66
CA TYR A 136 7.80 2.58 21.19
C TYR A 136 6.54 3.03 21.97
N ILE A 137 6.70 3.94 22.91
CA ILE A 137 5.60 4.48 23.72
C ILE A 137 4.57 5.18 22.82
N LEU A 138 5.03 5.89 21.79
CA LEU A 138 4.15 6.55 20.82
C LEU A 138 3.22 5.56 20.12
N VAL A 139 3.76 4.43 19.66
CA VAL A 139 2.96 3.38 18.99
C VAL A 139 1.96 2.74 19.95
N ILE A 140 2.41 2.39 21.16
CA ILE A 140 1.55 1.75 22.16
C ILE A 140 0.42 2.69 22.58
N SER A 141 0.73 3.94 22.90
CA SER A 141 -0.27 4.92 23.34
C SER A 141 -1.34 5.16 22.26
N LEU A 142 -0.97 5.14 20.99
CA LEU A 142 -1.93 5.27 19.90
C LEU A 142 -2.89 4.06 19.86
N PHE A 143 -2.35 2.83 19.94
CA PHE A 143 -3.16 1.62 19.84
C PHE A 143 -3.93 1.28 21.14
N LYS A 144 -3.63 1.89 22.26
CA LYS A 144 -4.53 1.86 23.45
C LYS A 144 -5.87 2.55 23.20
N ASN A 145 -5.92 3.49 22.27
CA ASN A 145 -7.17 4.15 21.92
C ASN A 145 -8.00 3.26 20.97
N PRO A 146 -9.23 2.84 21.36
CA PRO A 146 -10.05 1.92 20.57
C PRO A 146 -10.43 2.49 19.21
N ILE A 147 -10.61 3.81 19.10
CA ILE A 147 -10.99 4.47 17.84
C ILE A 147 -9.84 4.35 16.83
N TYR A 148 -8.62 4.66 17.23
CA TYR A 148 -7.45 4.53 16.35
C TYR A 148 -7.19 3.06 15.98
N THR A 149 -7.25 2.14 16.95
CA THR A 149 -7.10 0.71 16.67
C THR A 149 -8.11 0.22 15.64
N PHE A 150 -9.38 0.60 15.79
CA PHE A 150 -10.42 0.26 14.81
C PHE A 150 -10.13 0.85 13.42
N ILE A 151 -9.79 2.15 13.34
CA ILE A 151 -9.47 2.82 12.06
C ILE A 151 -8.29 2.12 11.38
N TYR A 152 -7.24 1.77 12.12
CA TYR A 152 -6.05 1.14 11.57
C TYR A 152 -6.35 -0.29 11.07
N VAL A 153 -7.01 -1.12 11.86
CA VAL A 153 -7.39 -2.48 11.46
C VAL A 153 -8.31 -2.46 10.25
N PHE A 154 -9.32 -1.58 10.22
CA PHE A 154 -10.18 -1.39 9.06
C PHE A 154 -9.38 -0.99 7.81
N SER A 155 -8.43 -0.06 7.97
CA SER A 155 -7.59 0.41 6.87
C SER A 155 -6.66 -0.70 6.34
N PHE A 156 -6.14 -1.57 7.21
CA PHE A 156 -5.35 -2.73 6.80
C PHE A 156 -6.18 -3.73 5.99
N LEU A 157 -7.45 -3.94 6.32
CA LEU A 157 -8.35 -4.77 5.51
C LEU A 157 -8.59 -4.15 4.12
N VAL A 158 -8.85 -2.84 4.06
CA VAL A 158 -9.01 -2.11 2.78
C VAL A 158 -7.72 -2.20 1.96
N LEU A 159 -6.56 -2.02 2.60
CA LEU A 159 -5.25 -2.18 1.97
C LEU A 159 -5.09 -3.58 1.38
N GLY A 160 -5.51 -4.63 2.11
CA GLY A 160 -5.45 -6.01 1.64
C GLY A 160 -6.23 -6.24 0.35
N PHE A 161 -7.45 -5.74 0.27
CA PHE A 161 -8.22 -5.83 -0.98
C PHE A 161 -7.54 -5.10 -2.13
N HIS A 162 -6.96 -3.94 -1.87
CA HIS A 162 -6.20 -3.17 -2.85
C HIS A 162 -4.95 -3.92 -3.33
N LEU A 163 -4.17 -4.48 -2.40
CA LEU A 163 -2.97 -5.26 -2.69
C LEU A 163 -3.28 -6.52 -3.50
N ASN A 164 -4.31 -7.29 -3.11
CA ASN A 164 -4.68 -8.52 -3.80
C ASN A 164 -5.01 -8.27 -5.27
N HIS A 165 -5.79 -7.24 -5.56
CA HIS A 165 -6.09 -6.87 -6.93
C HIS A 165 -4.89 -6.23 -7.63
N GLY A 166 -4.18 -5.31 -6.97
CA GLY A 166 -3.02 -4.60 -7.51
C GLY A 166 -1.90 -5.55 -7.92
N PHE A 167 -1.60 -6.56 -7.11
CA PHE A 167 -0.61 -7.59 -7.41
C PHE A 167 -0.94 -8.31 -8.72
N GLN A 168 -2.16 -8.86 -8.83
CA GLN A 168 -2.59 -9.59 -10.02
C GLN A 168 -2.57 -8.69 -11.27
N SER A 169 -3.07 -7.47 -11.14
CA SER A 169 -3.11 -6.49 -12.23
C SER A 169 -1.71 -6.06 -12.70
N SER A 170 -0.75 -5.94 -11.78
CA SER A 170 0.63 -5.58 -12.10
C SER A 170 1.30 -6.64 -12.98
N PHE A 171 1.21 -7.91 -12.60
CA PHE A 171 1.77 -9.01 -13.40
C PHE A 171 1.10 -9.14 -14.79
N GLN A 172 -0.21 -8.89 -14.87
CA GLN A 172 -0.91 -8.86 -16.16
C GLN A 172 -0.44 -7.68 -17.03
N SER A 173 -0.26 -6.50 -16.43
CA SER A 173 0.17 -5.29 -17.16
C SER A 173 1.61 -5.39 -17.67
N LEU A 174 2.45 -6.16 -17.00
CA LEU A 174 3.84 -6.44 -17.40
C LEU A 174 3.96 -7.59 -18.41
N GLY A 175 2.84 -8.22 -18.82
CA GLY A 175 2.85 -9.36 -19.75
C GLY A 175 3.38 -10.66 -19.15
N LEU A 176 3.55 -10.72 -17.82
CA LEU A 176 4.11 -11.87 -17.12
C LEU A 176 3.07 -12.95 -16.77
N SER A 177 1.81 -12.75 -17.17
CA SER A 177 0.71 -13.68 -16.87
C SER A 177 0.30 -14.48 -18.10
N ASN A 178 0.34 -15.81 -17.97
CA ASN A 178 -0.34 -16.75 -18.87
C ASN A 178 -1.34 -17.59 -18.06
N LYS A 179 -2.16 -18.44 -18.71
CA LYS A 179 -3.19 -19.23 -18.03
C LYS A 179 -2.65 -20.07 -16.86
N LYS A 180 -1.47 -20.69 -17.02
CA LYS A 180 -0.82 -21.51 -15.97
C LYS A 180 -0.27 -20.63 -14.83
N LYS A 181 0.42 -19.53 -15.17
CA LYS A 181 1.00 -18.60 -14.18
C LYS A 181 -0.08 -17.83 -13.40
N LEU A 182 -1.24 -17.56 -14.01
CA LEU A 182 -2.31 -16.80 -13.38
C LEU A 182 -2.83 -17.49 -12.10
N PHE A 183 -2.87 -18.82 -12.07
CA PHE A 183 -3.24 -19.58 -10.88
C PHE A 183 -2.26 -19.31 -9.71
N TRP A 184 -0.95 -19.37 -9.97
CA TRP A 184 0.07 -19.12 -8.98
C TRP A 184 0.12 -17.65 -8.54
N ILE A 185 -0.05 -16.71 -9.48
CA ILE A 185 -0.14 -15.28 -9.19
C ILE A 185 -1.29 -14.99 -8.22
N ARG A 186 -2.46 -15.60 -8.43
CA ARG A 186 -3.63 -15.45 -7.53
C ARG A 186 -3.36 -16.02 -6.15
N LYS A 187 -2.79 -17.23 -6.06
CA LYS A 187 -2.41 -17.83 -4.78
C LYS A 187 -1.41 -16.95 -4.02
N PHE A 188 -0.33 -16.57 -4.68
CA PHE A 188 0.70 -15.73 -4.07
C PHE A 188 0.16 -14.37 -3.63
N SER A 189 -0.66 -13.74 -4.46
CA SER A 189 -1.35 -12.50 -4.15
C SER A 189 -2.21 -12.64 -2.88
N PHE A 190 -2.95 -13.76 -2.74
CA PHE A 190 -3.77 -14.04 -1.57
C PHE A 190 -2.93 -14.19 -0.29
N PHE A 191 -1.86 -14.99 -0.33
CA PHE A 191 -0.97 -15.14 0.83
C PHE A 191 -0.24 -13.86 1.17
N TYR A 192 0.19 -13.10 0.19
CA TYR A 192 0.87 -11.83 0.39
C TYR A 192 -0.03 -10.82 1.13
N PHE A 193 -1.27 -10.62 0.65
CA PHE A 193 -2.16 -9.67 1.31
C PHE A 193 -2.55 -10.13 2.72
N LEU A 194 -2.78 -11.45 2.89
CA LEU A 194 -3.10 -12.00 4.20
C LEU A 194 -1.96 -11.76 5.19
N PHE A 195 -0.72 -12.04 4.78
CA PHE A 195 0.47 -11.82 5.59
C PHE A 195 0.64 -10.34 6.01
N ILE A 196 0.52 -9.42 5.07
CA ILE A 196 0.64 -7.97 5.34
C ILE A 196 -0.49 -7.50 6.28
N CYS A 197 -1.74 -7.83 5.95
CA CYS A 197 -2.88 -7.37 6.74
C CYS A 197 -2.89 -7.97 8.14
N SER A 198 -2.66 -9.28 8.28
CA SER A 198 -2.60 -9.92 9.59
C SER A 198 -1.43 -9.42 10.42
N GLY A 199 -0.24 -9.24 9.81
CA GLY A 199 0.93 -8.74 10.51
C GLY A 199 0.70 -7.38 11.15
N PHE A 200 0.22 -6.41 10.40
CA PHE A 200 -0.09 -5.09 10.95
C PHE A 200 -1.29 -5.10 11.92
N SER A 201 -2.33 -5.90 11.62
CA SER A 201 -3.50 -6.01 12.52
C SER A 201 -3.14 -6.64 13.86
N ILE A 202 -2.26 -7.64 13.87
CA ILE A 202 -1.79 -8.28 15.11
C ILE A 202 -1.06 -7.25 15.98
N ILE A 203 -0.20 -6.40 15.40
CA ILE A 203 0.47 -5.33 16.16
C ILE A 203 -0.56 -4.42 16.82
N ALA A 204 -1.52 -3.89 16.06
CA ALA A 204 -2.51 -2.95 16.56
C ALA A 204 -3.41 -3.58 17.65
N ILE A 205 -3.91 -4.80 17.42
CA ILE A 205 -4.80 -5.51 18.33
C ILE A 205 -4.04 -5.96 19.59
N TRP A 206 -2.81 -6.44 19.44
CA TRP A 206 -1.99 -6.86 20.57
C TRP A 206 -1.80 -5.74 21.57
N PHE A 207 -1.37 -4.56 21.11
CA PHE A 207 -1.12 -3.43 22.01
C PHE A 207 -2.40 -2.74 22.50
N PHE A 208 -3.53 -2.95 21.83
CA PHE A 208 -4.82 -2.57 22.39
C PHE A 208 -5.13 -3.33 23.69
N PHE A 209 -4.86 -4.63 23.71
CA PHE A 209 -5.17 -5.47 24.88
C PHE A 209 -4.03 -5.52 25.91
N ASN A 210 -2.76 -5.46 25.48
CA ASN A 210 -1.60 -5.76 26.32
C ASN A 210 -0.66 -4.54 26.50
N GLY A 211 -0.95 -3.39 25.98
CA GLY A 211 -0.11 -2.19 26.06
C GLY A 211 -0.19 -1.56 27.47
N ASN A 212 0.31 -2.18 28.52
CA ASN A 212 0.42 -1.59 29.86
C ASN A 212 1.70 -0.79 30.00
#